data_a94a944c47e0038d4f3e83f03e31f3c5
#
_entry.id   a94a944c47e0038d4f3e83f03e31f3c5
#
_cell.length_a   1.000
_cell.length_b   1.000
_cell.length_c   1.000
_cell.angle_alpha   90.00
_cell.angle_beta   90.00
_cell.angle_gamma   90.00
#
_symmetry.space_group_name_H-M   'P 1'
#
loop_
_entity.id
_entity.type
_entity.pdbx_description
1 polymer ?
#
loop_
_entity_poly.entity_id
_entity_poly.type
_entity_poly.pdbx_seq_one_letter_code
_entity_poly.pdbx_strand_id
1 'polypeptide(L)'
;MIFQVDNNDVFASDSGQGIDKNKETIILLHGSGLSHIVWSLTEQYLSNQNYNVLAIDLPGHGNSEGNCLKSIEEISDWLEKVFKQLSISELTMIGHSQGCLESLEYSSRYSKRVKNLIFVGGSYRMPVNQDLIDLAVSGDDKAVQLMMKWSYENSKKFIGGNPVEKIINSSRDIREVLATDLIACNNYENGSEALKSINCPTLFIFGELDKMVNLEK
;
A
#
# COMPACT_ATOMS: atom_id res chain seq x y z
N MET A 1 15.13 -0.48 -7.49
CA MET A 1 15.59 -1.76 -8.10
C MET A 1 14.49 -2.38 -8.95
N ILE A 2 14.88 -3.24 -9.93
CA ILE A 2 13.94 -4.07 -10.72
C ILE A 2 14.34 -5.53 -10.54
N PHE A 3 13.38 -6.42 -10.37
CA PHE A 3 13.55 -7.87 -10.25
C PHE A 3 12.31 -8.57 -10.83
N GLN A 4 12.38 -9.90 -11.02
CA GLN A 4 11.27 -10.63 -11.67
C GLN A 4 10.50 -11.50 -10.68
N VAL A 5 9.17 -11.46 -10.80
CA VAL A 5 8.24 -12.36 -10.13
C VAL A 5 7.18 -12.83 -11.15
N ASP A 6 6.98 -14.14 -11.26
CA ASP A 6 6.04 -14.74 -12.22
C ASP A 6 6.25 -14.25 -13.67
N ASN A 7 7.51 -14.06 -14.11
CA ASN A 7 7.94 -13.54 -15.41
C ASN A 7 7.55 -12.08 -15.73
N ASN A 8 7.17 -11.29 -14.73
CA ASN A 8 6.94 -9.86 -14.88
C ASN A 8 8.02 -9.08 -14.13
N ASP A 9 8.42 -7.94 -14.66
CA ASP A 9 9.29 -7.01 -13.98
C ASP A 9 8.54 -6.32 -12.84
N VAL A 10 9.12 -6.42 -11.64
CA VAL A 10 8.61 -5.78 -10.43
C VAL A 10 9.55 -4.66 -10.05
N PHE A 11 9.01 -3.48 -9.79
CA PHE A 11 9.74 -2.33 -9.33
C PHE A 11 9.58 -2.14 -7.82
N ALA A 12 10.69 -1.91 -7.14
CA ALA A 12 10.71 -1.38 -5.78
C ALA A 12 11.70 -0.19 -5.72
N SER A 13 11.23 0.93 -5.18
CA SER A 13 12.13 2.03 -4.82
C SER A 13 12.92 1.63 -3.57
N ASP A 14 14.24 1.84 -3.62
CA ASP A 14 15.21 1.44 -2.58
C ASP A 14 16.22 2.56 -2.28
N SER A 15 15.87 3.80 -2.64
CA SER A 15 16.76 4.98 -2.56
C SER A 15 18.14 4.75 -3.24
N GLY A 16 18.22 3.80 -4.18
CA GLY A 16 19.45 3.44 -4.88
C GLY A 16 20.48 2.70 -4.02
N GLN A 17 20.10 2.20 -2.83
CA GLN A 17 21.06 1.58 -1.89
C GLN A 17 21.17 0.06 -2.03
N GLY A 18 20.16 -0.60 -2.65
CA GLY A 18 20.07 -2.05 -2.68
C GLY A 18 19.73 -2.66 -1.32
N ILE A 19 19.92 -3.98 -1.19
CA ILE A 19 19.64 -4.72 0.04
C ILE A 19 20.96 -5.16 0.68
N ASP A 20 21.22 -4.66 1.89
CA ASP A 20 22.33 -5.10 2.76
C ASP A 20 21.79 -6.13 3.77
N LYS A 21 22.36 -7.33 3.78
CA LYS A 21 21.92 -8.44 4.67
C LYS A 21 22.15 -8.16 6.16
N ASN A 22 22.93 -7.14 6.50
CA ASN A 22 23.20 -6.77 7.89
C ASN A 22 22.23 -5.71 8.43
N LYS A 23 21.31 -5.21 7.59
CA LYS A 23 20.34 -4.19 7.98
C LYS A 23 18.94 -4.81 8.12
N GLU A 24 18.14 -4.26 9.01
CA GLU A 24 16.71 -4.57 9.07
C GLU A 24 16.00 -4.06 7.83
N THR A 25 15.01 -4.82 7.36
CA THR A 25 14.27 -4.50 6.14
C THR A 25 12.89 -3.97 6.48
N ILE A 26 12.55 -2.83 5.88
CA ILE A 26 11.23 -2.18 5.96
C ILE A 26 10.59 -2.23 4.58
N ILE A 27 9.38 -2.75 4.53
CA ILE A 27 8.55 -2.81 3.34
C ILE A 27 7.46 -1.74 3.43
N LEU A 28 7.32 -0.93 2.40
CA LEU A 28 6.32 0.12 2.28
C LEU A 28 5.32 -0.28 1.19
N LEU A 29 4.04 -0.45 1.58
CA LEU A 29 2.93 -0.81 0.69
C LEU A 29 1.99 0.37 0.50
N HIS A 30 1.74 0.73 -0.75
CA HIS A 30 0.90 1.87 -1.11
C HIS A 30 -0.60 1.57 -0.98
N GLY A 31 -1.44 2.59 -1.10
CA GLY A 31 -2.90 2.47 -1.13
C GLY A 31 -3.44 2.27 -2.54
N SER A 32 -4.77 2.07 -2.63
CA SER A 32 -5.50 1.83 -3.88
C SER A 32 -5.19 2.86 -4.95
N GLY A 33 -4.82 2.38 -6.14
CA GLY A 33 -4.50 3.20 -7.31
C GLY A 33 -3.20 4.00 -7.22
N LEU A 34 -2.42 3.84 -6.15
CA LEU A 34 -1.18 4.59 -5.92
C LEU A 34 0.05 3.79 -6.36
N SER A 35 1.24 4.26 -5.99
CA SER A 35 2.54 3.62 -6.27
C SER A 35 3.55 3.97 -5.18
N HIS A 36 4.79 3.45 -5.30
CA HIS A 36 5.91 3.80 -4.42
C HIS A 36 6.09 5.29 -4.17
N ILE A 37 5.66 6.14 -5.11
CA ILE A 37 5.86 7.61 -5.04
C ILE A 37 5.28 8.20 -3.75
N VAL A 38 4.20 7.65 -3.20
CA VAL A 38 3.59 8.15 -1.96
C VAL A 38 4.52 8.03 -0.77
N TRP A 39 5.51 7.15 -0.85
CA TRP A 39 6.47 6.86 0.20
C TRP A 39 7.81 7.60 0.05
N SER A 40 8.02 8.37 -1.03
CA SER A 40 9.34 8.92 -1.39
C SER A 40 10.06 9.63 -0.24
N LEU A 41 9.36 10.46 0.54
CA LEU A 41 9.96 11.16 1.70
C LEU A 41 10.22 10.23 2.88
N THR A 42 9.31 9.30 3.16
CA THR A 42 9.44 8.32 4.24
C THR A 42 10.55 7.33 3.91
N GLU A 43 10.61 6.83 2.69
CA GLU A 43 11.67 5.96 2.19
C GLU A 43 13.04 6.61 2.34
N GLN A 44 13.19 7.85 1.85
CA GLN A 44 14.46 8.59 1.97
C GLN A 44 14.87 8.79 3.44
N TYR A 45 13.93 9.15 4.31
CA TYR A 45 14.22 9.33 5.72
C TYR A 45 14.69 8.03 6.38
N LEU A 46 13.95 6.93 6.20
CA LEU A 46 14.25 5.64 6.82
C LEU A 46 15.55 5.03 6.27
N SER A 47 15.82 5.17 4.97
CA SER A 47 17.08 4.72 4.36
C SER A 47 18.30 5.43 4.98
N ASN A 48 18.14 6.71 5.35
CA ASN A 48 19.18 7.46 6.06
C ASN A 48 19.35 7.04 7.54
N GLN A 49 18.40 6.27 8.11
CA GLN A 49 18.48 5.68 9.45
C GLN A 49 19.07 4.25 9.45
N ASN A 50 19.76 3.87 8.39
CA ASN A 50 20.45 2.59 8.26
C ASN A 50 19.54 1.36 8.12
N TYR A 51 18.34 1.51 7.57
CA TYR A 51 17.45 0.40 7.19
C TYR A 51 17.60 0.07 5.70
N ASN A 52 17.33 -1.17 5.31
CA ASN A 52 16.88 -1.46 3.96
C ASN A 52 15.43 -1.01 3.85
N VAL A 53 15.11 -0.18 2.87
CA VAL A 53 13.73 0.28 2.67
C VAL A 53 13.31 -0.03 1.25
N LEU A 54 12.18 -0.71 1.09
CA LEU A 54 11.63 -1.09 -0.21
C LEU A 54 10.19 -0.59 -0.31
N ALA A 55 9.97 0.44 -1.11
CA ALA A 55 8.62 0.86 -1.50
C ALA A 55 8.23 0.13 -2.78
N ILE A 56 7.37 -0.87 -2.65
CA ILE A 56 7.04 -1.82 -3.72
C ILE A 56 5.85 -1.30 -4.53
N ASP A 57 5.96 -1.33 -5.85
CA ASP A 57 4.82 -1.20 -6.74
C ASP A 57 4.16 -2.56 -6.93
N LEU A 58 2.86 -2.65 -6.65
CA LEU A 58 2.06 -3.85 -6.91
C LEU A 58 1.96 -4.14 -8.42
N PRO A 59 1.66 -5.38 -8.85
CA PRO A 59 1.43 -5.68 -10.25
C PRO A 59 0.39 -4.75 -10.89
N GLY A 60 0.74 -4.19 -12.06
CA GLY A 60 -0.07 -3.20 -12.78
C GLY A 60 0.02 -1.77 -12.23
N HIS A 61 0.76 -1.52 -11.16
CA HIS A 61 0.94 -0.20 -10.56
C HIS A 61 2.33 0.37 -10.83
N GLY A 62 2.40 1.69 -10.88
CA GLY A 62 3.66 2.43 -10.99
C GLY A 62 4.55 1.93 -12.13
N ASN A 63 5.70 1.38 -11.79
CA ASN A 63 6.68 0.83 -12.73
C ASN A 63 6.69 -0.70 -12.77
N SER A 64 5.80 -1.39 -12.03
CA SER A 64 5.66 -2.84 -12.08
C SER A 64 4.78 -3.29 -13.25
N GLU A 65 5.20 -4.38 -13.89
CA GLU A 65 4.45 -5.04 -14.94
C GLU A 65 3.36 -5.98 -14.38
N GLY A 66 2.59 -6.56 -15.29
CA GLY A 66 1.55 -7.54 -14.98
C GLY A 66 0.17 -6.91 -14.79
N ASN A 67 -0.79 -7.77 -14.49
CA ASN A 67 -2.17 -7.35 -14.23
C ASN A 67 -2.37 -7.14 -12.72
N CYS A 68 -3.26 -6.21 -12.37
CA CYS A 68 -3.69 -6.03 -10.99
C CYS A 68 -4.21 -7.33 -10.38
N LEU A 69 -3.81 -7.60 -9.17
CA LEU A 69 -4.32 -8.71 -8.37
C LEU A 69 -5.73 -8.38 -7.86
N LYS A 70 -6.60 -9.37 -7.79
CA LYS A 70 -8.04 -9.13 -7.60
C LYS A 70 -8.51 -9.24 -6.16
N SER A 71 -7.65 -9.69 -5.25
CA SER A 71 -7.96 -9.79 -3.83
C SER A 71 -6.73 -9.53 -2.96
N ILE A 72 -6.98 -9.16 -1.71
CA ILE A 72 -5.92 -8.97 -0.69
C ILE A 72 -5.15 -10.26 -0.45
N GLU A 73 -5.83 -11.40 -0.53
CA GLU A 73 -5.24 -12.72 -0.40
C GLU A 73 -4.25 -13.03 -1.54
N GLU A 74 -4.61 -12.71 -2.79
CA GLU A 74 -3.70 -12.86 -3.94
C GLU A 74 -2.48 -11.96 -3.79
N ILE A 75 -2.65 -10.72 -3.31
CA ILE A 75 -1.54 -9.80 -3.04
C ILE A 75 -0.62 -10.38 -1.96
N SER A 76 -1.18 -10.93 -0.89
CA SER A 76 -0.39 -11.58 0.17
C SER A 76 0.45 -12.75 -0.36
N ASP A 77 -0.13 -13.61 -1.21
CA ASP A 77 0.60 -14.72 -1.83
C ASP A 77 1.69 -14.24 -2.81
N TRP A 78 1.43 -13.17 -3.51
CA TRP A 78 2.40 -12.53 -4.40
C TRP A 78 3.55 -11.89 -3.60
N LEU A 79 3.28 -11.20 -2.51
CA LEU A 79 4.30 -10.62 -1.62
C LEU A 79 5.24 -11.69 -1.07
N GLU A 80 4.73 -12.89 -0.75
CA GLU A 80 5.58 -14.01 -0.32
C GLU A 80 6.56 -14.44 -1.42
N LYS A 81 6.16 -14.42 -2.69
CA LYS A 81 7.07 -14.67 -3.82
C LYS A 81 8.12 -13.57 -3.93
N VAL A 82 7.73 -12.30 -3.80
CA VAL A 82 8.65 -11.15 -3.79
C VAL A 82 9.72 -11.33 -2.72
N PHE A 83 9.32 -11.60 -1.47
CA PHE A 83 10.27 -11.69 -0.36
C PHE A 83 11.17 -12.93 -0.46
N LYS A 84 10.68 -14.03 -1.03
CA LYS A 84 11.52 -15.18 -1.36
C LYS A 84 12.56 -14.84 -2.44
N GLN A 85 12.15 -14.18 -3.51
CA GLN A 85 13.03 -13.77 -4.60
C GLN A 85 14.14 -12.85 -4.10
N LEU A 86 13.83 -11.92 -3.20
CA LEU A 86 14.78 -10.98 -2.61
C LEU A 86 15.56 -11.58 -1.42
N SER A 87 15.29 -12.83 -1.04
CA SER A 87 15.89 -13.51 0.12
C SER A 87 15.70 -12.75 1.45
N ILE A 88 14.55 -12.06 1.61
CA ILE A 88 14.18 -11.35 2.83
C ILE A 88 13.52 -12.35 3.76
N SER A 89 14.15 -12.62 4.92
CA SER A 89 13.64 -13.59 5.91
C SER A 89 12.78 -12.94 6.99
N GLU A 90 13.10 -11.72 7.40
CA GLU A 90 12.43 -10.95 8.44
C GLU A 90 12.26 -9.51 7.98
N LEU A 91 11.12 -8.90 8.33
CA LEU A 91 10.79 -7.56 7.86
C LEU A 91 9.83 -6.81 8.80
N THR A 92 9.83 -5.50 8.72
CA THR A 92 8.79 -4.60 9.22
C THR A 92 7.93 -4.19 8.04
N MET A 93 6.60 -4.23 8.19
CA MET A 93 5.67 -3.78 7.16
C MET A 93 5.01 -2.46 7.57
N ILE A 94 4.98 -1.51 6.64
CA ILE A 94 4.26 -0.26 6.76
C ILE A 94 3.27 -0.19 5.60
N GLY A 95 1.99 -0.28 5.91
CA GLY A 95 0.91 -0.21 4.92
C GLY A 95 0.16 1.11 5.01
N HIS A 96 -0.16 1.69 3.86
CA HIS A 96 -1.06 2.85 3.76
C HIS A 96 -2.39 2.40 3.14
N SER A 97 -3.51 2.74 3.78
CA SER A 97 -4.86 2.43 3.25
C SER A 97 -4.99 0.94 2.89
N GLN A 98 -5.20 0.56 1.62
CA GLN A 98 -5.20 -0.83 1.15
C GLN A 98 -3.97 -1.61 1.63
N GLY A 99 -2.78 -1.00 1.60
CA GLY A 99 -1.55 -1.62 2.10
C GLY A 99 -1.63 -2.08 3.55
N CYS A 100 -2.55 -1.54 4.36
CA CYS A 100 -2.83 -2.05 5.71
C CYS A 100 -3.47 -3.44 5.67
N LEU A 101 -4.46 -3.66 4.77
CA LEU A 101 -5.10 -4.97 4.60
C LEU A 101 -4.11 -6.01 4.08
N GLU A 102 -3.26 -5.63 3.13
CA GLU A 102 -2.20 -6.46 2.58
C GLU A 102 -1.19 -6.88 3.64
N SER A 103 -0.72 -5.91 4.43
CA SER A 103 0.21 -6.15 5.55
C SER A 103 -0.43 -7.05 6.62
N LEU A 104 -1.71 -6.85 6.91
CA LEU A 104 -2.47 -7.64 7.88
C LEU A 104 -2.59 -9.09 7.41
N GLU A 105 -3.09 -9.29 6.18
CA GLU A 105 -3.27 -10.62 5.61
C GLU A 105 -1.95 -11.37 5.49
N TYR A 106 -0.89 -10.69 5.00
CA TYR A 106 0.44 -11.28 4.94
C TYR A 106 0.95 -11.70 6.32
N SER A 107 0.81 -10.84 7.33
CA SER A 107 1.29 -11.12 8.68
C SER A 107 0.53 -12.25 9.34
N SER A 108 -0.75 -12.40 9.05
CA SER A 108 -1.55 -13.51 9.56
C SER A 108 -1.08 -14.88 9.04
N ARG A 109 -0.67 -14.93 7.78
CA ARG A 109 -0.19 -16.16 7.11
C ARG A 109 1.28 -16.47 7.39
N TYR A 110 2.10 -15.41 7.47
CA TYR A 110 3.57 -15.53 7.56
C TYR A 110 4.13 -14.85 8.82
N SER A 111 3.46 -15.02 9.96
CA SER A 111 3.74 -14.31 11.22
C SER A 111 5.21 -14.38 11.69
N LYS A 112 5.93 -15.46 11.36
CA LYS A 112 7.35 -15.62 11.73
C LYS A 112 8.28 -14.65 10.99
N ARG A 113 7.85 -14.07 9.86
CA ARG A 113 8.64 -13.13 9.06
C ARG A 113 8.45 -11.69 9.51
N VAL A 114 7.30 -11.36 10.10
CA VAL A 114 6.93 -9.98 10.39
C VAL A 114 7.32 -9.63 11.83
N LYS A 115 8.25 -8.70 11.96
CA LYS A 115 8.75 -8.19 13.24
C LYS A 115 7.88 -7.09 13.81
N ASN A 116 7.41 -6.19 12.96
CA ASN A 116 6.54 -5.07 13.35
C ASN A 116 5.56 -4.76 12.23
N LEU A 117 4.38 -4.25 12.62
CA LEU A 117 3.37 -3.72 11.71
C LEU A 117 3.10 -2.25 11.98
N ILE A 118 2.97 -1.46 10.94
CA ILE A 118 2.55 -0.06 11.04
C ILE A 118 1.44 0.18 10.01
N PHE A 119 0.28 0.57 10.49
CA PHE A 119 -0.88 0.89 9.68
C PHE A 119 -1.09 2.40 9.63
N VAL A 120 -1.12 2.95 8.42
CA VAL A 120 -1.28 4.39 8.17
C VAL A 120 -2.59 4.62 7.41
N GLY A 121 -3.56 5.26 8.05
CA GLY A 121 -4.84 5.58 7.44
C GLY A 121 -5.59 4.35 6.92
N GLY A 122 -5.58 3.25 7.68
CA GLY A 122 -6.26 2.01 7.32
C GLY A 122 -6.72 1.22 8.55
N SER A 123 -7.55 0.22 8.32
CA SER A 123 -8.16 -0.62 9.35
C SER A 123 -8.13 -2.09 8.92
N TYR A 124 -8.54 -3.00 9.80
CA TYR A 124 -8.68 -4.43 9.50
C TYR A 124 -9.86 -4.74 8.53
N ARG A 125 -10.75 -3.78 8.33
CA ARG A 125 -11.85 -3.84 7.37
C ARG A 125 -12.06 -2.47 6.76
N MET A 126 -12.14 -2.41 5.44
CA MET A 126 -12.27 -1.15 4.69
C MET A 126 -13.39 -1.26 3.65
N PRO A 127 -14.66 -1.24 4.08
CA PRO A 127 -15.78 -1.24 3.15
C PRO A 127 -15.76 0.03 2.30
N VAL A 128 -15.95 -0.14 1.00
CA VAL A 128 -15.92 0.96 0.04
C VAL A 128 -17.35 1.33 -0.36
N ASN A 129 -17.63 2.63 -0.47
CA ASN A 129 -18.92 3.13 -0.96
C ASN A 129 -19.15 2.62 -2.40
N GLN A 130 -20.33 2.04 -2.66
CA GLN A 130 -20.67 1.47 -3.97
C GLN A 130 -20.62 2.51 -5.08
N ASP A 131 -21.07 3.76 -4.84
CA ASP A 131 -20.99 4.81 -5.85
C ASP A 131 -19.54 5.10 -6.28
N LEU A 132 -18.57 4.99 -5.34
CA LEU A 132 -17.16 5.16 -5.66
C LEU A 132 -16.66 4.00 -6.53
N ILE A 133 -17.06 2.76 -6.23
CA ILE A 133 -16.72 1.60 -7.04
C ILE A 133 -17.28 1.76 -8.46
N ASP A 134 -18.56 2.14 -8.58
CA ASP A 134 -19.25 2.30 -9.87
C ASP A 134 -18.58 3.39 -10.73
N LEU A 135 -18.19 4.50 -10.11
CA LEU A 135 -17.43 5.56 -10.78
C LEU A 135 -16.04 5.07 -11.25
N ALA A 136 -15.34 4.31 -10.41
CA ALA A 136 -14.04 3.76 -10.77
C ALA A 136 -14.15 2.73 -11.92
N VAL A 137 -15.16 1.86 -11.87
CA VAL A 137 -15.42 0.85 -12.93
C VAL A 137 -15.78 1.53 -14.26
N SER A 138 -16.50 2.66 -14.21
CA SER A 138 -16.82 3.44 -15.43
C SER A 138 -15.63 4.26 -15.97
N GLY A 139 -14.51 4.32 -15.24
CA GLY A 139 -13.36 5.15 -15.59
C GLY A 139 -13.62 6.67 -15.43
N ASP A 140 -14.63 7.06 -14.63
CA ASP A 140 -14.95 8.48 -14.40
C ASP A 140 -13.91 9.12 -13.46
N ASP A 141 -13.31 10.22 -13.89
CA ASP A 141 -12.35 11.02 -13.10
C ASP A 141 -12.89 11.46 -11.74
N LYS A 142 -14.21 11.49 -11.58
CA LYS A 142 -14.84 11.78 -10.29
C LYS A 142 -14.47 10.78 -9.20
N ALA A 143 -14.15 9.53 -9.54
CA ALA A 143 -13.69 8.55 -8.56
C ALA A 143 -12.43 9.05 -7.84
N VAL A 144 -11.43 9.46 -8.61
CA VAL A 144 -10.17 10.03 -8.09
C VAL A 144 -10.42 11.31 -7.31
N GLN A 145 -11.27 12.20 -7.85
CA GLN A 145 -11.60 13.48 -7.20
C GLN A 145 -12.30 13.27 -5.85
N LEU A 146 -13.19 12.28 -5.73
CA LEU A 146 -13.86 11.95 -4.48
C LEU A 146 -12.89 11.36 -3.46
N MET A 147 -12.02 10.43 -3.87
CA MET A 147 -10.98 9.90 -2.98
C MET A 147 -10.11 11.02 -2.42
N MET A 148 -9.65 11.94 -3.28
CA MET A 148 -8.87 13.09 -2.86
C MET A 148 -9.62 13.99 -1.88
N LYS A 149 -10.88 14.27 -2.14
CA LYS A 149 -11.71 15.10 -1.29
C LYS A 149 -11.93 14.50 0.09
N TRP A 150 -12.06 13.17 0.19
CA TRP A 150 -12.28 12.49 1.46
C TRP A 150 -11.00 12.27 2.26
N SER A 151 -9.87 12.07 1.56
CA SER A 151 -8.57 11.89 2.21
C SER A 151 -7.94 13.20 2.72
N TYR A 152 -8.34 14.36 2.15
CA TYR A 152 -7.70 15.66 2.46
C TYR A 152 -8.70 16.78 2.63
N GLU A 153 -8.93 17.23 3.85
CA GLU A 153 -9.91 18.28 4.13
C GLU A 153 -9.51 19.70 3.66
N ASN A 154 -8.23 19.97 3.44
CA ASN A 154 -7.70 21.33 3.18
C ASN A 154 -6.75 21.44 1.98
N SER A 155 -7.07 20.79 0.86
CA SER A 155 -6.27 20.86 -0.38
C SER A 155 -6.01 22.30 -0.91
N LYS A 156 -6.81 23.28 -0.49
CA LYS A 156 -6.72 24.67 -0.95
C LYS A 156 -5.63 25.51 -0.27
N LYS A 157 -4.91 24.98 0.74
CA LYS A 157 -3.92 25.74 1.54
C LYS A 157 -2.46 25.48 1.16
N PHE A 158 -2.19 24.64 0.20
CA PHE A 158 -0.81 24.36 -0.21
C PHE A 158 -0.31 25.40 -1.21
N ILE A 159 0.73 26.14 -0.84
CA ILE A 159 1.48 27.00 -1.77
C ILE A 159 2.20 26.08 -2.77
N GLY A 160 1.90 26.23 -4.06
CA GLY A 160 2.48 25.37 -5.12
C GLY A 160 1.63 24.17 -5.54
N GLY A 161 0.38 24.11 -5.10
CA GLY A 161 -0.59 23.04 -5.43
C GLY A 161 -0.58 21.88 -4.43
N ASN A 162 -1.60 21.05 -4.51
CA ASN A 162 -1.75 19.89 -3.63
C ASN A 162 -0.67 18.84 -3.98
N PRO A 163 0.23 18.47 -3.07
CA PRO A 163 1.25 17.47 -3.36
C PRO A 163 0.65 16.09 -3.71
N VAL A 164 -0.51 15.77 -3.18
CA VAL A 164 -1.22 14.52 -3.49
C VAL A 164 -1.79 14.53 -4.90
N GLU A 165 -2.35 15.66 -5.35
CA GLU A 165 -2.77 15.83 -6.74
C GLU A 165 -1.61 15.61 -7.71
N LYS A 166 -0.41 16.09 -7.35
CA LYS A 166 0.79 15.84 -8.13
C LYS A 166 1.19 14.37 -8.15
N ILE A 167 1.11 13.69 -7.01
CA ILE A 167 1.40 12.26 -6.88
C ILE A 167 0.41 11.44 -7.72
N ILE A 168 -0.89 11.71 -7.61
CA ILE A 168 -1.93 11.03 -8.37
C ILE A 168 -1.77 11.28 -9.87
N ASN A 169 -1.51 12.54 -10.27
CA ASN A 169 -1.31 12.90 -11.68
C ASN A 169 0.01 12.37 -12.27
N SER A 170 0.98 12.01 -11.44
CA SER A 170 2.24 11.36 -11.85
C SER A 170 2.15 9.84 -11.89
N SER A 171 1.12 9.25 -11.29
CA SER A 171 0.89 7.81 -11.34
C SER A 171 0.37 7.42 -12.72
N ARG A 172 0.99 6.38 -13.31
CA ARG A 172 0.48 5.78 -14.55
C ARG A 172 -0.97 5.35 -14.31
N ASP A 173 -1.83 5.77 -15.16
CA ASP A 173 -3.26 5.45 -15.28
C ASP A 173 -3.93 4.83 -14.03
N ILE A 174 -4.00 5.62 -12.94
CA ILE A 174 -4.73 5.27 -11.71
C ILE A 174 -6.13 4.69 -12.01
N ARG A 175 -6.73 5.09 -13.13
CA ARG A 175 -8.06 4.64 -13.57
C ARG A 175 -8.12 3.16 -13.89
N GLU A 176 -7.04 2.61 -14.48
CA GLU A 176 -7.01 1.19 -14.88
C GLU A 176 -6.97 0.26 -13.67
N VAL A 177 -6.32 0.69 -12.58
CA VAL A 177 -6.07 -0.14 -11.40
C VAL A 177 -7.05 0.12 -10.26
N LEU A 178 -7.55 1.36 -10.15
CA LEU A 178 -8.36 1.82 -9.00
C LEU A 178 -9.60 0.97 -8.75
N ALA A 179 -10.34 0.61 -9.80
CA ALA A 179 -11.55 -0.20 -9.67
C ALA A 179 -11.25 -1.57 -9.07
N THR A 180 -10.19 -2.24 -9.53
CA THR A 180 -9.77 -3.55 -9.02
C THR A 180 -9.38 -3.47 -7.55
N ASP A 181 -8.63 -2.45 -7.17
CA ASP A 181 -8.18 -2.23 -5.80
C ASP A 181 -9.34 -1.96 -4.83
N LEU A 182 -10.26 -1.07 -5.22
CA LEU A 182 -11.43 -0.74 -4.40
C LEU A 182 -12.32 -1.98 -4.20
N ILE A 183 -12.49 -2.79 -5.23
CA ILE A 183 -13.24 -4.06 -5.15
C ILE A 183 -12.51 -5.05 -4.23
N ALA A 184 -11.19 -5.18 -4.34
CA ALA A 184 -10.40 -6.05 -3.47
C ALA A 184 -10.53 -5.63 -2.00
N CYS A 185 -10.42 -4.32 -1.69
CA CYS A 185 -10.63 -3.80 -0.33
C CYS A 185 -12.04 -4.09 0.19
N ASN A 186 -13.07 -3.83 -0.64
CA ASN A 186 -14.47 -4.00 -0.25
C ASN A 186 -14.82 -5.46 0.04
N ASN A 187 -14.23 -6.39 -0.71
CA ASN A 187 -14.50 -7.82 -0.62
C ASN A 187 -13.65 -8.55 0.43
N TYR A 188 -12.67 -7.89 1.03
CA TYR A 188 -11.84 -8.51 2.06
C TYR A 188 -12.60 -8.69 3.37
N GLU A 189 -12.86 -9.94 3.74
CA GLU A 189 -13.63 -10.29 4.93
C GLU A 189 -12.80 -10.91 6.08
N ASN A 190 -11.58 -11.39 5.78
CA ASN A 190 -10.75 -12.10 6.75
C ASN A 190 -10.11 -11.21 7.83
N GLY A 191 -10.22 -9.88 7.74
CA GLY A 191 -9.46 -8.94 8.55
C GLY A 191 -9.61 -9.11 10.06
N SER A 192 -10.82 -9.46 10.55
CA SER A 192 -11.05 -9.70 11.98
C SER A 192 -10.29 -10.92 12.51
N GLU A 193 -10.26 -12.01 11.76
CA GLU A 193 -9.53 -13.22 12.13
C GLU A 193 -8.02 -13.03 11.94
N ALA A 194 -7.62 -12.36 10.87
CA ALA A 194 -6.23 -11.99 10.65
C ALA A 194 -5.68 -11.15 11.81
N LEU A 195 -6.44 -10.16 12.28
CA LEU A 195 -6.02 -9.30 13.40
C LEU A 195 -5.79 -10.09 14.70
N LYS A 196 -6.63 -11.09 14.99
CA LYS A 196 -6.46 -11.96 16.17
C LYS A 196 -5.19 -12.81 16.14
N SER A 197 -4.67 -13.08 14.94
CA SER A 197 -3.48 -13.93 14.75
C SER A 197 -2.17 -13.13 14.79
N ILE A 198 -2.23 -11.79 14.85
CA ILE A 198 -1.04 -10.95 14.92
C ILE A 198 -0.34 -11.11 16.26
N ASN A 199 0.96 -11.41 16.19
CA ASN A 199 1.80 -11.65 17.37
C ASN A 199 3.03 -10.72 17.44
N CYS A 200 3.04 -9.64 16.68
CA CYS A 200 4.12 -8.65 16.68
C CYS A 200 3.63 -7.27 17.15
N PRO A 201 4.53 -6.39 17.61
CA PRO A 201 4.20 -5.01 17.89
C PRO A 201 3.52 -4.35 16.69
N THR A 202 2.40 -3.67 16.97
CA THR A 202 1.58 -3.04 15.92
C THR A 202 1.29 -1.58 16.28
N LEU A 203 1.57 -0.66 15.36
CA LEU A 203 1.29 0.77 15.48
C LEU A 203 0.20 1.16 14.48
N PHE A 204 -0.78 1.92 14.96
CA PHE A 204 -1.80 2.54 14.12
C PHE A 204 -1.59 4.06 14.08
N ILE A 205 -1.58 4.63 12.89
CA ILE A 205 -1.45 6.06 12.63
C ILE A 205 -2.68 6.53 11.86
N PHE A 206 -3.47 7.42 12.45
CA PHE A 206 -4.68 7.96 11.87
C PHE A 206 -4.62 9.48 11.79
N GLY A 207 -5.21 10.04 10.75
CA GLY A 207 -5.52 11.48 10.71
C GLY A 207 -6.81 11.76 11.49
N GLU A 208 -6.82 12.77 12.35
CA GLU A 208 -8.02 13.19 13.12
C GLU A 208 -9.20 13.56 12.21
N LEU A 209 -8.91 14.07 11.02
CA LEU A 209 -9.90 14.54 10.03
C LEU A 209 -10.09 13.56 8.87
N ASP A 210 -9.56 12.35 8.98
CA ASP A 210 -9.71 11.31 7.96
C ASP A 210 -11.18 10.86 7.87
N LYS A 211 -11.74 10.97 6.66
CA LYS A 211 -13.14 10.57 6.37
C LYS A 211 -13.24 9.20 5.70
N MET A 212 -12.09 8.64 5.30
CA MET A 212 -12.03 7.32 4.68
C MET A 212 -12.02 6.20 5.73
N VAL A 213 -11.39 6.45 6.88
CA VAL A 213 -11.30 5.50 8.00
C VAL A 213 -11.98 6.08 9.23
N ASN A 214 -13.08 5.46 9.65
CA ASN A 214 -13.81 5.92 10.83
C ASN A 214 -13.16 5.36 12.12
N LEU A 215 -12.66 6.26 12.98
CA LEU A 215 -12.04 5.91 14.26
C LEU A 215 -13.03 5.47 15.35
N GLU A 216 -14.34 5.71 15.14
CA GLU A 216 -15.40 5.40 16.12
C GLU A 216 -16.04 4.02 15.93
N LYS A 217 -15.54 3.23 14.99
CA LYS A 217 -15.99 1.86 14.70
C LYS A 217 -14.78 0.92 14.82
#